data_baae9f997d57577b03d7533b42457928
#
_entry.id   baae9f997d57577b03d7533b42457928
#
_cell.length_a   1.000
_cell.length_b   1.000
_cell.length_c   1.000
_cell.angle_alpha   90.00
_cell.angle_beta   90.00
_cell.angle_gamma   90.00
#
_symmetry.space_group_name_H-M   'P 1'
#
loop_
_entity.id
_entity.type
_entity.pdbx_description
1 polymer ?
#
loop_
_entity_poly.entity_id
_entity_poly.type
_entity_poly.pdbx_seq_one_letter_code
_entity_poly.pdbx_strand_id
1 'polypeptide(L)'
;MKRYRIFMKGRDAISLEKAFVARFQEMEKIEALTRTNTDEIRRIRDVQNRTANKIGIVKYDAFPDIGGRLSFALAMLDDNNSGFVLNAIHGRDGCYTYIKEIVKGESYVVLGQEEKEALKQAMNYFSDLNA
;
A
#
# COMPACT_ATOMS: atom_id res chain seq x y z
N MET A 1 -52.44 -19.75 17.64
CA MET A 1 -52.36 -18.45 18.34
C MET A 1 -52.41 -18.51 19.85
N LYS A 2 -53.13 -19.45 20.41
CA LYS A 2 -53.12 -19.67 21.86
C LYS A 2 -51.74 -19.99 22.41
N ARG A 3 -50.93 -20.78 21.71
CA ARG A 3 -49.53 -21.10 22.06
C ARG A 3 -48.64 -19.87 22.07
N TYR A 4 -48.86 -18.94 21.16
CA TYR A 4 -48.07 -17.69 21.04
C TYR A 4 -48.38 -16.76 22.22
N ARG A 5 -49.63 -16.61 22.63
CA ARG A 5 -50.01 -15.82 23.80
C ARG A 5 -49.48 -16.39 25.11
N ILE A 6 -49.47 -17.70 25.25
CA ILE A 6 -48.91 -18.37 26.43
C ILE A 6 -47.40 -18.20 26.46
N PHE A 7 -46.77 -18.30 25.31
CA PHE A 7 -45.33 -18.13 25.14
C PHE A 7 -44.85 -16.73 25.55
N MET A 8 -45.66 -15.69 25.32
CA MET A 8 -45.32 -14.33 25.62
C MET A 8 -45.69 -13.86 27.03
N LYS A 9 -46.24 -14.72 27.88
CA LYS A 9 -46.60 -14.41 29.28
C LYS A 9 -45.55 -14.92 30.26
N GLY A 10 -45.18 -14.06 31.24
CA GLY A 10 -44.35 -14.44 32.37
C GLY A 10 -42.87 -14.61 32.04
N ARG A 11 -42.29 -15.73 32.37
CA ARG A 11 -40.85 -15.99 32.22
C ARG A 11 -40.35 -15.83 30.79
N ASP A 12 -41.14 -16.23 29.81
CA ASP A 12 -40.71 -16.20 28.41
C ASP A 12 -40.60 -14.77 27.87
N ALA A 13 -41.46 -13.85 28.28
CA ALA A 13 -41.38 -12.44 27.93
C ALA A 13 -40.12 -11.80 28.52
N ILE A 14 -39.82 -12.09 29.78
CA ILE A 14 -38.61 -11.57 30.47
C ILE A 14 -37.35 -12.14 29.81
N SER A 15 -37.37 -13.46 29.50
CA SER A 15 -36.26 -14.13 28.84
C SER A 15 -35.99 -13.55 27.44
N LEU A 16 -37.06 -13.28 26.69
CA LEU A 16 -36.97 -12.67 25.35
C LEU A 16 -36.43 -11.26 25.46
N GLU A 17 -36.90 -10.46 26.42
CA GLU A 17 -36.41 -9.11 26.66
C GLU A 17 -34.92 -9.12 27.00
N LYS A 18 -34.46 -10.01 27.87
CA LYS A 18 -33.04 -10.17 28.17
C LYS A 18 -32.22 -10.54 26.94
N ALA A 19 -32.76 -11.40 26.07
CA ALA A 19 -32.10 -11.77 24.82
C ALA A 19 -31.96 -10.56 23.89
N PHE A 20 -33.01 -9.72 23.79
CA PHE A 20 -32.94 -8.50 23.00
C PHE A 20 -31.91 -7.52 23.55
N VAL A 21 -31.88 -7.30 24.86
CA VAL A 21 -30.90 -6.42 25.50
C VAL A 21 -29.49 -6.92 25.25
N ALA A 22 -29.25 -8.21 25.38
CA ALA A 22 -27.94 -8.82 25.11
C ALA A 22 -27.53 -8.61 23.66
N ARG A 23 -28.46 -8.77 22.70
CA ARG A 23 -28.18 -8.53 21.28
C ARG A 23 -27.89 -7.08 20.99
N PHE A 24 -28.63 -6.15 21.58
CA PHE A 24 -28.35 -4.71 21.44
C PHE A 24 -26.97 -4.35 21.98
N GLN A 25 -26.57 -4.91 23.10
CA GLN A 25 -25.24 -4.67 23.66
C GLN A 25 -24.14 -5.23 22.77
N GLU A 26 -24.35 -6.42 22.17
CA GLU A 26 -23.44 -6.96 21.19
C GLU A 26 -23.32 -6.09 19.94
N MET A 27 -24.46 -5.58 19.44
CA MET A 27 -24.48 -4.69 18.28
C MET A 27 -23.74 -3.37 18.58
N GLU A 28 -23.90 -2.80 19.76
CA GLU A 28 -23.17 -1.61 20.18
C GLU A 28 -21.66 -1.85 20.22
N LYS A 29 -21.24 -3.01 20.72
CA LYS A 29 -19.82 -3.39 20.74
C LYS A 29 -19.27 -3.55 19.34
N ILE A 30 -20.03 -4.20 18.45
CA ILE A 30 -19.65 -4.39 17.05
C ILE A 30 -19.54 -3.04 16.33
N GLU A 31 -20.50 -2.13 16.56
CA GLU A 31 -20.45 -0.78 15.99
C GLU A 31 -19.24 0.00 16.47
N ALA A 32 -18.94 -0.06 17.77
CA ALA A 32 -17.77 0.61 18.32
C ALA A 32 -16.47 0.03 17.74
N LEU A 33 -16.40 -1.30 17.62
CA LEU A 33 -15.25 -1.98 17.03
C LEU A 33 -15.11 -1.62 15.55
N THR A 34 -16.22 -1.55 14.81
CA THR A 34 -16.23 -1.16 13.41
C THR A 34 -15.69 0.26 13.21
N ARG A 35 -16.10 1.21 14.06
CA ARG A 35 -15.57 2.59 14.03
C ARG A 35 -14.08 2.63 14.29
N THR A 36 -13.63 1.90 15.30
CA THR A 36 -12.20 1.81 15.62
C THR A 36 -11.43 1.21 14.47
N ASN A 37 -11.93 0.13 13.88
CA ASN A 37 -11.30 -0.51 12.73
C ASN A 37 -11.27 0.42 11.52
N THR A 38 -12.32 1.16 11.27
CA THR A 38 -12.39 2.13 10.17
C THR A 38 -11.34 3.23 10.35
N ASP A 39 -11.20 3.75 11.56
CA ASP A 39 -10.20 4.78 11.87
C ASP A 39 -8.78 4.25 11.74
N GLU A 40 -8.55 3.01 12.16
CA GLU A 40 -7.26 2.35 12.01
C GLU A 40 -6.91 2.11 10.54
N ILE A 41 -7.88 1.68 9.73
CA ILE A 41 -7.70 1.48 8.30
C ILE A 41 -7.33 2.80 7.62
N ARG A 42 -7.99 3.91 7.98
CA ARG A 42 -7.65 5.23 7.46
C ARG A 42 -6.22 5.62 7.80
N ARG A 43 -5.82 5.41 9.04
CA ARG A 43 -4.46 5.73 9.48
C ARG A 43 -3.43 4.89 8.72
N ILE A 44 -3.69 3.59 8.60
CA ILE A 44 -2.80 2.68 7.85
C ILE A 44 -2.72 3.12 6.39
N ARG A 45 -3.84 3.49 5.78
CA ARG A 45 -3.87 3.94 4.39
C ARG A 45 -3.09 5.24 4.20
N ASP A 46 -3.20 6.19 5.13
CA ASP A 46 -2.45 7.43 5.07
C ASP A 46 -0.94 7.19 5.16
N VAL A 47 -0.51 6.29 6.04
CA VAL A 47 0.90 5.90 6.16
C VAL A 47 1.35 5.19 4.89
N GLN A 48 0.54 4.27 4.37
CA GLN A 48 0.84 3.51 3.15
C GLN A 48 1.01 4.44 1.94
N ASN A 49 0.15 5.45 1.82
CA ASN A 49 0.22 6.43 0.73
C ASN A 49 1.53 7.21 0.71
N ARG A 50 2.17 7.36 1.86
CA ARG A 50 3.44 8.08 2.03
C ARG A 50 4.64 7.15 2.09
N THR A 51 4.42 5.87 2.07
CA THR A 51 5.48 4.86 2.17
C THR A 51 5.88 4.39 0.79
N ALA A 52 7.18 4.28 0.53
CA ALA A 52 7.67 3.75 -0.72
C ALA A 52 7.29 2.28 -0.84
N ASN A 53 6.42 1.96 -1.76
CA ASN A 53 5.88 0.62 -1.96
C ASN A 53 5.94 0.14 -3.40
N LYS A 54 6.44 0.96 -4.31
CA LYS A 54 6.60 0.61 -5.73
C LYS A 54 8.08 0.65 -6.08
N ILE A 55 8.56 -0.40 -6.69
CA ILE A 55 9.99 -0.58 -6.96
C ILE A 55 10.18 -0.93 -8.43
N GLY A 56 11.15 -0.26 -9.07
CA GLY A 56 11.62 -0.63 -10.39
C GLY A 56 13.13 -0.75 -10.37
N ILE A 57 13.66 -1.81 -10.95
CA ILE A 57 15.11 -2.06 -10.99
C ILE A 57 15.50 -2.42 -12.42
N VAL A 58 16.51 -1.70 -12.92
CA VAL A 58 17.14 -2.01 -14.21
C VAL A 58 18.63 -2.17 -13.96
N LYS A 59 19.13 -3.37 -14.24
CA LYS A 59 20.57 -3.65 -14.20
C LYS A 59 21.11 -3.55 -15.62
N TYR A 60 22.27 -2.94 -15.78
CA TYR A 60 22.84 -2.71 -17.10
C TYR A 60 24.35 -2.62 -17.06
N ASP A 61 24.96 -2.62 -18.23
CA ASP A 61 26.37 -2.39 -18.41
C ASP A 61 26.56 -0.96 -18.95
N ALA A 62 26.96 -0.05 -18.08
CA ALA A 62 27.23 1.34 -18.50
C ALA A 62 28.44 1.40 -19.45
N PHE A 63 29.40 0.50 -19.24
CA PHE A 63 30.59 0.36 -20.08
C PHE A 63 30.68 -1.08 -20.55
N PRO A 64 30.58 -1.32 -21.88
CA PRO A 64 30.53 -2.69 -22.42
C PRO A 64 31.75 -3.55 -22.11
N ASP A 65 32.91 -2.94 -21.93
CA ASP A 65 34.17 -3.63 -21.66
C ASP A 65 34.30 -4.15 -20.20
N ILE A 66 33.43 -3.73 -19.28
CA ILE A 66 33.48 -4.16 -17.90
C ILE A 66 32.61 -5.40 -17.66
N GLY A 67 31.47 -5.49 -18.30
CA GLY A 67 30.55 -6.64 -18.19
C GLY A 67 29.97 -6.86 -16.79
N GLY A 68 29.12 -7.87 -16.67
CA GLY A 68 28.55 -8.29 -15.38
C GLY A 68 27.33 -7.54 -14.90
N ARG A 69 26.85 -6.54 -15.63
CA ARG A 69 25.68 -5.72 -15.27
C ARG A 69 25.77 -5.19 -13.85
N LEU A 70 26.89 -4.54 -13.55
CA LEU A 70 27.16 -3.99 -12.21
C LEU A 70 26.49 -2.62 -12.01
N SER A 71 26.17 -1.93 -13.08
CA SER A 71 25.43 -0.67 -13.01
C SER A 71 23.95 -0.95 -12.83
N PHE A 72 23.24 -0.05 -12.15
CA PHE A 72 21.81 -0.21 -11.95
C PHE A 72 21.10 1.13 -11.78
N ALA A 73 19.84 1.14 -12.16
CA ALA A 73 18.90 2.20 -11.82
C ALA A 73 17.80 1.60 -10.93
N LEU A 74 17.56 2.24 -9.81
CA LEU A 74 16.54 1.84 -8.83
C LEU A 74 15.56 2.98 -8.66
N ALA A 75 14.29 2.72 -8.93
CA ALA A 75 13.21 3.66 -8.64
C ALA A 75 12.40 3.15 -7.46
N MET A 76 12.15 4.04 -6.51
CA MET A 76 11.26 3.76 -5.36
C MET A 76 10.23 4.88 -5.27
N LEU A 77 8.97 4.50 -5.32
CA LEU A 77 7.85 5.44 -5.33
C LEU A 77 6.81 5.06 -4.29
N ASP A 78 6.08 6.06 -3.82
CA ASP A 78 4.88 5.87 -3.01
C ASP A 78 3.64 5.72 -3.89
N ASP A 79 2.45 5.67 -3.29
CA ASP A 79 1.19 5.55 -4.04
C ASP A 79 0.90 6.76 -4.93
N ASN A 80 1.52 7.91 -4.66
CA ASN A 80 1.38 9.13 -5.45
C ASN A 80 2.41 9.23 -6.57
N ASN A 81 3.18 8.17 -6.81
CA ASN A 81 4.29 8.15 -7.76
C ASN A 81 5.37 9.18 -7.43
N SER A 82 5.54 9.44 -6.16
CA SER A 82 6.59 10.34 -5.65
C SER A 82 7.65 9.52 -4.92
N GLY A 83 8.89 9.90 -5.09
CA GLY A 83 10.02 9.21 -4.47
C GLY A 83 11.31 9.61 -5.14
N PHE A 84 12.11 8.63 -5.52
CA PHE A 84 13.41 8.90 -6.11
C PHE A 84 13.83 7.82 -7.11
N VAL A 85 14.77 8.18 -7.96
CA VAL A 85 15.53 7.25 -8.80
C VAL A 85 16.99 7.35 -8.39
N LEU A 86 17.57 6.23 -8.02
CA LEU A 86 18.97 6.10 -7.70
C LEU A 86 19.66 5.39 -8.87
N ASN A 87 20.67 6.02 -9.44
CA ASN A 87 21.45 5.43 -10.52
C ASN A 87 22.89 5.27 -10.08
N ALA A 88 23.39 4.05 -10.12
CA ALA A 88 24.77 3.73 -9.81
C ALA A 88 25.47 3.25 -11.08
N ILE A 89 26.47 4.01 -11.50
CA ILE A 89 27.25 3.71 -12.70
C ILE A 89 28.59 3.13 -12.26
N HIS A 90 28.83 1.87 -12.59
CA HIS A 90 30.07 1.20 -12.24
C HIS A 90 31.07 1.26 -13.40
N GLY A 91 32.18 1.95 -13.19
CA GLY A 91 33.24 2.13 -14.14
C GLY A 91 34.56 1.50 -13.62
N ARG A 92 35.60 1.52 -14.48
CA ARG A 92 36.93 1.01 -14.10
C ARG A 92 37.56 1.79 -12.96
N ASP A 93 37.35 3.10 -12.95
CA ASP A 93 37.99 4.02 -12.02
C ASP A 93 37.16 4.27 -10.75
N GLY A 94 36.01 3.66 -10.63
CA GLY A 94 35.13 3.81 -9.49
C GLY A 94 33.67 3.72 -9.85
N CYS A 95 32.82 3.97 -8.84
CA CYS A 95 31.38 3.97 -8.98
C CYS A 95 30.84 5.37 -8.74
N TYR A 96 29.97 5.82 -9.62
CA TYR A 96 29.29 7.11 -9.51
C TYR A 96 27.83 6.88 -9.20
N THR A 97 27.33 7.55 -8.18
CA THR A 97 25.98 7.39 -7.72
C THR A 97 25.23 8.71 -7.81
N TYR A 98 24.08 8.69 -8.46
CA TYR A 98 23.21 9.86 -8.60
C TYR A 98 21.83 9.54 -8.05
N ILE A 99 21.25 10.50 -7.32
CA ILE A 99 19.87 10.39 -6.88
C ILE A 99 19.07 11.55 -7.48
N LYS A 100 17.91 11.24 -8.03
CA LYS A 100 17.00 12.20 -8.65
C LYS A 100 15.62 12.09 -8.02
N GLU A 101 15.08 13.21 -7.60
CA GLU A 101 13.78 13.26 -6.97
C GLU A 101 12.66 13.15 -8.02
N ILE A 102 11.66 12.36 -7.70
CA ILE A 102 10.46 12.19 -8.53
C ILE A 102 9.26 12.73 -7.76
N VAL A 103 8.51 13.61 -8.39
CA VAL A 103 7.29 14.19 -7.82
C VAL A 103 6.14 13.91 -8.78
N LYS A 104 5.16 13.13 -8.32
CA LYS A 104 3.98 12.73 -9.10
C LYS A 104 4.34 12.14 -10.48
N GLY A 105 5.36 11.31 -10.50
CA GLY A 105 5.81 10.62 -11.71
C GLY A 105 6.72 11.46 -12.62
N GLU A 106 7.07 12.67 -12.23
CA GLU A 106 7.88 13.58 -13.03
C GLU A 106 9.19 13.95 -12.34
N SER A 107 10.21 14.17 -13.13
CA SER A 107 11.51 14.61 -12.66
C SER A 107 11.84 15.99 -13.24
N TYR A 108 12.37 16.88 -12.38
CA TYR A 108 12.89 18.19 -12.84
C TYR A 108 14.22 18.06 -13.54
N VAL A 109 14.92 16.96 -13.32
CA VAL A 109 16.22 16.68 -13.93
C VAL A 109 16.00 15.65 -15.04
N VAL A 110 16.75 15.79 -16.14
CA VAL A 110 16.67 14.83 -17.25
C VAL A 110 17.09 13.45 -16.77
N LEU A 111 16.24 12.45 -17.04
CA LEU A 111 16.51 11.06 -16.72
C LEU A 111 17.20 10.36 -17.89
N GLY A 112 18.17 9.50 -17.58
CA GLY A 112 18.73 8.58 -18.56
C GLY A 112 17.74 7.51 -18.96
N GLN A 113 18.06 6.73 -19.99
CA GLN A 113 17.17 5.71 -20.50
C GLN A 113 16.85 4.63 -19.47
N GLU A 114 17.84 4.14 -18.76
CA GLU A 114 17.70 3.11 -17.72
C GLU A 114 16.92 3.65 -16.54
N GLU A 115 17.12 4.93 -16.21
CA GLU A 115 16.37 5.59 -15.15
C GLU A 115 14.88 5.73 -15.50
N LYS A 116 14.58 6.08 -16.75
CA LYS A 116 13.21 6.15 -17.27
C LYS A 116 12.53 4.78 -17.23
N GLU A 117 13.27 3.74 -17.60
CA GLU A 117 12.75 2.38 -17.58
C GLU A 117 12.46 1.91 -16.14
N ALA A 118 13.37 2.18 -15.21
CA ALA A 118 13.16 1.87 -13.80
C ALA A 118 11.95 2.63 -13.23
N LEU A 119 11.80 3.89 -13.57
CA LEU A 119 10.64 4.69 -13.18
C LEU A 119 9.34 4.11 -13.73
N LYS A 120 9.34 3.72 -14.99
CA LYS A 120 8.18 3.09 -15.63
C LYS A 120 7.80 1.79 -14.95
N GLN A 121 8.76 0.94 -14.63
CA GLN A 121 8.52 -0.31 -13.88
C GLN A 121 7.90 -0.03 -12.51
N ALA A 122 8.42 0.97 -11.79
CA ALA A 122 7.87 1.34 -10.49
C ALA A 122 6.44 1.86 -10.61
N MET A 123 6.17 2.73 -11.57
CA MET A 123 4.81 3.27 -11.79
C MET A 123 3.79 2.18 -12.12
N ASN A 124 4.21 1.12 -12.79
CA ASN A 124 3.36 0.00 -13.20
C ASN A 124 3.44 -1.20 -12.26
N TYR A 125 4.04 -1.04 -11.08
CA TYR A 125 4.32 -2.14 -10.15
C TYR A 125 3.08 -2.96 -9.77
N PHE A 126 1.95 -2.30 -9.56
CA PHE A 126 0.69 -2.93 -9.19
C PHE A 126 -0.28 -3.14 -10.36
N SER A 127 0.14 -2.91 -11.60
CA SER A 127 -0.75 -3.03 -12.75
C SER A 127 -1.30 -4.45 -12.92
N ASP A 128 -0.50 -5.47 -12.60
CA ASP A 128 -0.89 -6.87 -12.69
C ASP A 128 -1.92 -7.28 -11.61
N LEU A 129 -1.97 -6.55 -10.50
CA LEU A 129 -2.91 -6.82 -9.42
C LEU A 129 -4.32 -6.30 -9.70
N ASN A 130 -4.44 -5.34 -10.62
CA ASN A 130 -5.71 -4.71 -10.98
C ASN A 130 -6.29 -5.26 -12.29
N ALA A 131 -5.60 -6.20 -12.88
CA ALA A 131 -6.03 -6.82 -14.14
C ALA A 131 -7.07 -7.95 -13.92
#